data_b41ca6530899153bc534cbe15814d1c1
#
_entry.id   b41ca6530899153bc534cbe15814d1c1
#
_cell.length_a   1.000
_cell.length_b   1.000
_cell.length_c   1.000
_cell.angle_alpha   90.00
_cell.angle_beta   90.00
_cell.angle_gamma   90.00
#
_symmetry.space_group_name_H-M   'P 1'
#
loop_
_entity.id
_entity.type
_entity.pdbx_description
1 polymer ?
#
loop_
_entity_poly.entity_id
_entity_poly.type
_entity_poly.pdbx_seq_one_letter_code
_entity_poly.pdbx_strand_id
1 'polypeptide(L)'
;MRIRAQNRTEMILVERMAQHHWLCNRATLLQGNCFADDGTIDDQRLALFLRYEVTHERAFHKCLNELLRIRAEKRKVEIGFESQKRKQEEHDRKQEQHQMKKDTHQWAAALAEAKVYHQQTLTERLEQLAEDKIIRAEKN
;
A
#
# COMPACT_ATOMS: atom_id res chain seq x y z
N MET A 1 13.03 -22.61 -8.64
CA MET A 1 12.47 -21.43 -7.91
C MET A 1 13.61 -20.63 -7.29
N ARG A 2 13.85 -19.39 -7.72
CA ARG A 2 14.90 -18.54 -7.12
C ARG A 2 14.30 -17.79 -5.93
N ILE A 3 14.66 -18.20 -4.71
CA ILE A 3 14.28 -17.50 -3.49
C ILE A 3 15.27 -16.34 -3.29
N ARG A 4 14.88 -15.10 -3.63
CA ARG A 4 15.66 -13.91 -3.28
C ARG A 4 15.36 -13.50 -1.84
N ALA A 5 16.37 -13.52 -0.99
CA ALA A 5 16.29 -12.97 0.37
C ALA A 5 16.29 -11.44 0.31
N GLN A 6 15.36 -10.81 1.02
CA GLN A 6 15.19 -9.33 1.02
C GLN A 6 15.82 -8.67 2.26
N ASN A 7 16.09 -9.46 3.32
CA ASN A 7 16.71 -8.98 4.54
C ASN A 7 17.62 -10.06 5.16
N ARG A 8 18.38 -9.68 6.19
CA ARG A 8 19.33 -10.58 6.87
C ARG A 8 18.64 -11.84 7.46
N THR A 9 17.44 -11.69 8.01
CA THR A 9 16.69 -12.82 8.58
C THR A 9 16.26 -13.81 7.51
N GLU A 10 15.75 -13.31 6.37
CA GLU A 10 15.40 -14.17 5.23
C GLU A 10 16.64 -14.87 4.67
N MET A 11 17.78 -14.19 4.63
CA MET A 11 19.04 -14.76 4.16
C MET A 11 19.48 -15.95 5.05
N ILE A 12 19.43 -15.78 6.37
CA ILE A 12 19.74 -16.87 7.33
C ILE A 12 18.79 -18.06 7.15
N LEU A 13 17.49 -17.82 6.93
CA LEU A 13 16.52 -18.88 6.70
C LEU A 13 16.80 -19.62 5.39
N VAL A 14 17.12 -18.92 4.32
CA VAL A 14 17.48 -19.51 3.03
C VAL A 14 18.76 -20.34 3.11
N GLU A 15 19.79 -19.86 3.82
CA GLU A 15 21.02 -20.60 4.06
C GLU A 15 20.76 -21.89 4.85
N ARG A 16 19.95 -21.82 5.91
CA ARG A 16 19.55 -23.00 6.67
C ARG A 16 18.75 -24.01 5.84
N MET A 17 17.84 -23.51 5.00
CA MET A 17 17.09 -24.36 4.08
C MET A 17 18.04 -25.08 3.10
N ALA A 18 18.99 -24.38 2.53
CA ALA A 18 19.99 -24.97 1.64
C ALA A 18 20.83 -26.04 2.35
N GLN A 19 21.26 -25.77 3.59
CA GLN A 19 21.99 -26.70 4.42
C GLN A 19 21.17 -27.97 4.73
N HIS A 20 19.92 -27.82 5.16
CA HIS A 20 19.06 -28.97 5.46
C HIS A 20 18.72 -29.75 4.21
N HIS A 21 18.48 -29.12 3.09
CA HIS A 21 18.25 -29.79 1.81
C HIS A 21 19.49 -30.60 1.38
N TRP A 22 20.71 -30.04 1.53
CA TRP A 22 21.95 -30.76 1.23
C TRP A 22 22.14 -31.97 2.14
N LEU A 23 21.87 -31.82 3.46
CA LEU A 23 21.99 -32.93 4.44
C LEU A 23 20.95 -34.03 4.17
N CYS A 24 19.74 -33.67 3.77
CA CYS A 24 18.69 -34.59 3.35
C CYS A 24 19.16 -35.43 2.14
N ASN A 25 19.62 -34.77 1.07
CA ASN A 25 20.12 -35.42 -0.13
C ASN A 25 21.33 -36.35 0.18
N ARG A 26 22.23 -35.90 1.08
CA ARG A 26 23.36 -36.73 1.51
C ARG A 26 22.90 -37.98 2.28
N ALA A 27 21.89 -37.84 3.15
CA ALA A 27 21.32 -38.98 3.87
C ALA A 27 20.71 -39.99 2.89
N THR A 28 19.96 -39.53 1.89
CA THR A 28 19.37 -40.37 0.83
C THR A 28 20.46 -41.13 0.03
N LEU A 29 21.55 -40.43 -0.35
CA LEU A 29 22.68 -41.09 -1.04
C LEU A 29 23.38 -42.17 -0.17
N LEU A 30 23.52 -41.89 1.12
CA LEU A 30 24.15 -42.83 2.06
C LEU A 30 23.28 -44.06 2.34
N GLN A 31 21.95 -43.97 2.20
CA GLN A 31 21.03 -45.11 2.27
C GLN A 31 21.36 -46.14 1.18
N GLY A 32 21.73 -45.72 -0.02
CA GLY A 32 22.17 -46.63 -1.09
C GLY A 32 23.36 -47.47 -0.71
N ASN A 33 24.27 -46.96 0.14
CA ASN A 33 25.47 -47.69 0.60
C ASN A 33 25.16 -48.68 1.73
N CYS A 34 23.91 -48.79 2.20
CA CYS A 34 23.49 -49.78 3.18
C CYS A 34 23.14 -51.13 2.58
N PHE A 35 23.09 -51.21 1.25
CA PHE A 35 22.82 -52.44 0.50
C PHE A 35 24.13 -53.00 -0.03
N ALA A 36 24.49 -54.21 0.38
CA ALA A 36 25.68 -54.87 -0.10
C ALA A 36 25.37 -55.64 -1.41
N ASP A 37 26.42 -55.97 -2.19
CA ASP A 37 26.30 -56.69 -3.45
C ASP A 37 25.72 -58.09 -3.34
N ASP A 38 25.86 -58.70 -2.14
CA ASP A 38 25.30 -59.99 -1.80
C ASP A 38 23.81 -59.96 -1.39
N GLY A 39 23.20 -58.75 -1.43
CA GLY A 39 21.79 -58.53 -1.04
C GLY A 39 21.56 -58.37 0.46
N THR A 40 22.63 -58.35 1.28
CA THR A 40 22.50 -58.05 2.72
C THR A 40 22.28 -56.57 2.95
N ILE A 41 21.52 -56.25 4.01
CA ILE A 41 21.17 -54.86 4.36
C ILE A 41 21.73 -54.55 5.74
N ASP A 42 22.43 -53.41 5.86
CA ASP A 42 22.83 -52.88 7.16
C ASP A 42 21.67 -52.09 7.76
N ASP A 43 20.76 -52.76 8.44
CA ASP A 43 19.53 -52.17 9.00
C ASP A 43 19.81 -51.05 10.00
N GLN A 44 20.91 -51.13 10.77
CA GLN A 44 21.23 -50.11 11.75
C GLN A 44 21.64 -48.79 11.09
N ARG A 45 22.49 -48.89 10.05
CA ARG A 45 22.88 -47.69 9.28
C ARG A 45 21.74 -47.15 8.47
N LEU A 46 20.95 -48.01 7.86
CA LEU A 46 19.76 -47.59 7.11
C LEU A 46 18.77 -46.82 8.01
N ALA A 47 18.45 -47.37 9.19
CA ALA A 47 17.59 -46.73 10.16
C ALA A 47 18.13 -45.37 10.64
N LEU A 48 19.46 -45.24 10.79
CA LEU A 48 20.11 -43.97 11.15
C LEU A 48 19.96 -42.93 10.03
N PHE A 49 20.21 -43.29 8.77
CA PHE A 49 20.12 -42.37 7.66
C PHE A 49 18.67 -41.96 7.36
N LEU A 50 17.70 -42.86 7.49
CA LEU A 50 16.28 -42.53 7.41
C LEU A 50 15.88 -41.51 8.49
N ARG A 51 16.39 -41.67 9.72
CA ARG A 51 16.14 -40.71 10.80
C ARG A 51 16.72 -39.32 10.49
N TYR A 52 17.93 -39.27 9.93
CA TYR A 52 18.56 -38.03 9.51
C TYR A 52 17.78 -37.35 8.40
N GLU A 53 17.38 -38.09 7.38
CA GLU A 53 16.57 -37.59 6.28
C GLU A 53 15.28 -36.90 6.79
N VAL A 54 14.48 -37.63 7.58
CA VAL A 54 13.23 -37.08 8.17
C VAL A 54 13.51 -35.88 9.07
N THR A 55 14.59 -35.87 9.82
CA THR A 55 14.95 -34.77 10.71
C THR A 55 15.27 -33.51 9.90
N HIS A 56 16.06 -33.64 8.85
CA HIS A 56 16.44 -32.49 8.00
C HIS A 56 15.31 -32.04 7.11
N GLU A 57 14.47 -32.93 6.63
CA GLU A 57 13.24 -32.57 5.89
C GLU A 57 12.31 -31.74 6.75
N ARG A 58 12.04 -32.16 8.00
CA ARG A 58 11.23 -31.37 8.95
C ARG A 58 11.84 -30.00 9.24
N ALA A 59 13.16 -29.94 9.42
CA ALA A 59 13.86 -28.68 9.67
C ALA A 59 13.80 -27.75 8.44
N PHE A 60 13.92 -28.27 7.23
CA PHE A 60 13.73 -27.53 5.99
C PHE A 60 12.33 -26.91 5.92
N HIS A 61 11.28 -27.71 6.13
CA HIS A 61 9.90 -27.23 6.10
C HIS A 61 9.61 -26.20 7.20
N LYS A 62 10.23 -26.35 8.37
CA LYS A 62 10.12 -25.34 9.44
C LYS A 62 10.69 -23.98 9.00
N CYS A 63 11.88 -23.97 8.40
CA CYS A 63 12.49 -22.75 7.87
C CYS A 63 11.69 -22.15 6.72
N LEU A 64 11.13 -22.97 5.83
CA LEU A 64 10.27 -22.53 4.74
C LEU A 64 8.99 -21.86 5.25
N ASN A 65 8.31 -22.47 6.20
CA ASN A 65 7.09 -21.93 6.78
C ASN A 65 7.35 -20.58 7.49
N GLU A 66 8.47 -20.47 8.20
CA GLU A 66 8.88 -19.21 8.84
C GLU A 66 9.17 -18.12 7.83
N LEU A 67 9.85 -18.43 6.73
CA LEU A 67 10.10 -17.50 5.64
C LEU A 67 8.79 -17.01 5.00
N LEU A 68 7.85 -17.93 4.75
CA LEU A 68 6.55 -17.60 4.20
C LEU A 68 5.73 -16.71 5.16
N ARG A 69 5.80 -16.98 6.47
CA ARG A 69 5.15 -16.17 7.50
C ARG A 69 5.68 -14.75 7.51
N ILE A 70 7.00 -14.56 7.53
CA ILE A 70 7.64 -13.24 7.50
C ILE A 70 7.20 -12.45 6.25
N ARG A 71 7.18 -13.10 5.10
CA ARG A 71 6.75 -12.46 3.85
C ARG A 71 5.27 -12.09 3.83
N ALA A 72 4.42 -12.94 4.43
CA ALA A 72 2.99 -12.63 4.56
C ALA A 72 2.75 -11.44 5.48
N GLU A 73 3.47 -11.34 6.59
CA GLU A 73 3.39 -10.20 7.51
C GLU A 73 3.84 -8.90 6.84
N LYS A 74 4.95 -8.91 6.10
CA LYS A 74 5.39 -7.74 5.33
C LYS A 74 4.34 -7.26 4.35
N ARG A 75 3.73 -8.16 3.56
CA ARG A 75 2.67 -7.80 2.63
C ARG A 75 1.47 -7.17 3.32
N LYS A 76 1.07 -7.70 4.50
CA LYS A 76 -0.02 -7.11 5.28
C LYS A 76 0.28 -5.67 5.70
N VAL A 77 1.52 -5.41 6.13
CA VAL A 77 1.96 -4.06 6.50
C VAL A 77 1.94 -3.13 5.28
N GLU A 78 2.49 -3.56 4.14
CA GLU A 78 2.49 -2.80 2.89
C GLU A 78 1.06 -2.44 2.44
N ILE A 79 0.15 -3.43 2.43
CA ILE A 79 -1.27 -3.22 2.10
C ILE A 79 -1.92 -2.23 3.07
N GLY A 80 -1.59 -2.33 4.37
CA GLY A 80 -2.07 -1.41 5.40
C GLY A 80 -1.65 0.03 5.12
N PHE A 81 -0.38 0.27 4.81
CA PHE A 81 0.13 1.60 4.46
C PHE A 81 -0.51 2.16 3.17
N GLU A 82 -0.63 1.35 2.12
CA GLU A 82 -1.30 1.77 0.90
C GLU A 82 -2.77 2.14 1.14
N SER A 83 -3.47 1.36 1.96
CA SER A 83 -4.86 1.65 2.33
C SER A 83 -4.99 2.97 3.09
N GLN A 84 -4.09 3.24 4.06
CA GLN A 84 -4.06 4.49 4.79
C GLN A 84 -3.76 5.68 3.86
N LYS A 85 -2.78 5.54 2.97
CA LYS A 85 -2.43 6.57 1.99
C LYS A 85 -3.61 6.92 1.09
N ARG A 86 -4.33 5.92 0.56
CA ARG A 86 -5.54 6.15 -0.27
C ARG A 86 -6.64 6.88 0.50
N LYS A 87 -6.87 6.52 1.78
CA LYS A 87 -7.84 7.21 2.62
C LYS A 87 -7.46 8.67 2.86
N GLN A 88 -6.17 8.94 3.08
CA GLN A 88 -5.68 10.30 3.23
C GLN A 88 -5.87 11.12 1.95
N GLU A 89 -5.47 10.58 0.80
CA GLU A 89 -5.65 11.24 -0.51
C GLU A 89 -7.14 11.50 -0.84
N GLU A 90 -8.03 10.60 -0.43
CA GLU A 90 -9.47 10.79 -0.59
C GLU A 90 -10.00 11.90 0.33
N HIS A 91 -9.52 11.94 1.57
CA HIS A 91 -9.87 12.99 2.53
C HIS A 91 -9.41 14.37 2.03
N ASP A 92 -8.18 14.47 1.57
CA ASP A 92 -7.61 15.72 1.05
C ASP A 92 -8.39 16.22 -0.17
N ARG A 93 -8.74 15.34 -1.12
CA ARG A 93 -9.61 15.70 -2.24
C ARG A 93 -10.99 16.20 -1.82
N LYS A 94 -11.59 15.60 -0.80
CA LYS A 94 -12.88 16.05 -0.26
C LYS A 94 -12.77 17.43 0.38
N GLN A 95 -11.68 17.70 1.10
CA GLN A 95 -11.40 19.00 1.68
C GLN A 95 -11.21 20.08 0.59
N GLU A 96 -10.41 19.78 -0.43
CA GLU A 96 -10.21 20.69 -1.58
C GLU A 96 -11.54 21.01 -2.28
N GLN A 97 -12.37 20.01 -2.56
CA GLN A 97 -13.69 20.22 -3.16
C GLN A 97 -14.60 21.07 -2.27
N HIS A 98 -14.54 20.87 -0.95
CA HIS A 98 -15.32 21.67 -0.02
C HIS A 98 -14.84 23.12 0.02
N GLN A 99 -13.54 23.36 -0.02
CA GLN A 99 -12.97 24.70 -0.09
C GLN A 99 -13.35 25.40 -1.40
N MET A 100 -13.21 24.71 -2.54
CA MET A 100 -13.65 25.26 -3.84
C MET A 100 -15.13 25.65 -3.85
N LYS A 101 -16.00 24.85 -3.23
CA LYS A 101 -17.42 25.21 -3.11
C LYS A 101 -17.64 26.47 -2.25
N LYS A 102 -16.93 26.59 -1.13
CA LYS A 102 -16.98 27.80 -0.29
C LYS A 102 -16.52 29.03 -1.05
N ASP A 103 -15.39 28.92 -1.74
CA ASP A 103 -14.85 30.02 -2.53
C ASP A 103 -15.83 30.44 -3.65
N THR A 104 -16.44 29.48 -4.34
CA THR A 104 -17.44 29.74 -5.37
C THR A 104 -18.68 30.46 -4.80
N HIS A 105 -19.14 30.06 -3.61
CA HIS A 105 -20.24 30.73 -2.93
C HIS A 105 -19.87 32.15 -2.51
N GLN A 106 -18.67 32.39 -2.00
CA GLN A 106 -18.19 33.74 -1.64
C GLN A 106 -18.11 34.66 -2.88
N TRP A 107 -17.56 34.16 -3.98
CA TRP A 107 -17.49 34.87 -5.24
C TRP A 107 -18.90 35.21 -5.79
N ALA A 108 -19.83 34.28 -5.72
CA ALA A 108 -21.20 34.49 -6.15
C ALA A 108 -21.90 35.56 -5.29
N ALA A 109 -21.71 35.56 -3.99
CA ALA A 109 -22.23 36.57 -3.07
C ALA A 109 -21.64 37.94 -3.35
N ALA A 110 -20.33 38.08 -3.50
CA ALA A 110 -19.67 39.32 -3.84
C ALA A 110 -20.12 39.89 -5.19
N LEU A 111 -20.33 39.01 -6.19
CA LEU A 111 -20.86 39.41 -7.48
C LEU A 111 -22.30 39.95 -7.38
N ALA A 112 -23.13 39.29 -6.55
CA ALA A 112 -24.50 39.76 -6.31
C ALA A 112 -24.54 41.14 -5.64
N GLU A 113 -23.71 41.36 -4.61
CA GLU A 113 -23.56 42.64 -3.93
C GLU A 113 -23.10 43.74 -4.90
N ALA A 114 -22.09 43.47 -5.73
CA ALA A 114 -21.59 44.39 -6.73
C ALA A 114 -22.67 44.78 -7.76
N LYS A 115 -23.52 43.83 -8.17
CA LYS A 115 -24.65 44.11 -9.09
C LYS A 115 -25.69 45.00 -8.44
N VAL A 116 -26.05 44.76 -7.18
CA VAL A 116 -26.99 45.59 -6.43
C VAL A 116 -26.45 47.02 -6.30
N TYR A 117 -25.18 47.16 -5.88
CA TYR A 117 -24.55 48.48 -5.80
C TYR A 117 -24.53 49.22 -7.13
N HIS A 118 -24.21 48.53 -8.22
CA HIS A 118 -24.25 49.15 -9.57
C HIS A 118 -25.67 49.61 -9.97
N GLN A 119 -26.69 48.82 -9.67
CA GLN A 119 -28.07 49.19 -9.93
C GLN A 119 -28.49 50.41 -9.12
N GLN A 120 -28.14 50.48 -7.84
CA GLN A 120 -28.43 51.65 -6.99
C GLN A 120 -27.78 52.92 -7.54
N THR A 121 -26.51 52.86 -7.92
CA THR A 121 -25.78 53.99 -8.51
C THR A 121 -26.39 54.47 -9.81
N LEU A 122 -26.87 53.55 -10.66
CA LEU A 122 -27.60 53.91 -11.88
C LEU A 122 -28.93 54.57 -11.57
N THR A 123 -29.67 54.10 -10.59
CA THR A 123 -30.94 54.66 -10.18
C THR A 123 -30.76 56.10 -9.65
N GLU A 124 -29.84 56.30 -8.74
CA GLU A 124 -29.48 57.63 -8.21
C GLU A 124 -29.11 58.65 -9.33
N ARG A 125 -28.31 58.16 -10.30
CA ARG A 125 -27.89 58.99 -11.42
C ARG A 125 -29.04 59.34 -12.35
N LEU A 126 -30.01 58.48 -12.57
CA LEU A 126 -31.24 58.77 -13.33
C LEU A 126 -32.15 59.72 -12.59
N GLU A 127 -32.28 59.60 -11.28
CA GLU A 127 -33.05 60.54 -10.44
C GLU A 127 -32.42 61.92 -10.49
N GLN A 128 -31.14 62.10 -10.35
CA GLN A 128 -30.42 63.37 -10.48
C GLN A 128 -30.63 64.02 -11.86
N LEU A 129 -30.57 63.24 -12.95
CA LEU A 129 -30.82 63.72 -14.29
C LEU A 129 -32.29 64.16 -14.52
N ALA A 130 -33.22 63.49 -13.85
CA ALA A 130 -34.65 63.93 -13.91
C ALA A 130 -34.87 65.20 -13.14
N GLU A 131 -34.29 65.34 -11.94
CA GLU A 131 -34.34 66.57 -11.14
C GLU A 131 -33.74 67.78 -11.91
N ASP A 132 -32.54 67.59 -12.49
CA ASP A 132 -31.88 68.60 -13.31
C ASP A 132 -32.76 69.11 -14.52
N LYS A 133 -33.51 68.20 -15.14
CA LYS A 133 -34.44 68.54 -16.23
C LYS A 133 -35.62 69.34 -15.76
N ILE A 134 -36.19 69.03 -14.58
CA ILE A 134 -37.28 69.76 -13.98
C ILE A 134 -36.81 71.17 -13.65
N ILE A 135 -35.69 71.33 -13.00
CA ILE A 135 -35.14 72.65 -12.65
C ILE A 135 -34.84 73.53 -13.87
N ARG A 136 -34.40 72.92 -14.97
CA ARG A 136 -34.19 73.63 -16.24
C ARG A 136 -35.50 74.04 -16.90
N ALA A 137 -36.54 73.25 -16.79
CA ALA A 137 -37.86 73.55 -17.33
C ALA A 137 -38.59 74.71 -16.56
N GLU A 138 -38.34 74.82 -15.26
CA GLU A 138 -38.90 75.89 -14.42
C GLU A 138 -38.22 77.28 -14.61
N LYS A 139 -36.99 77.28 -15.16
CA LYS A 139 -36.21 78.53 -15.42
C LYS A 139 -36.42 79.11 -16.78
N ASN A 140 -37.12 78.45 -17.66
CA ASN A 140 -37.50 78.93 -18.99
C ASN A 140 -38.97 79.36 -19.02
#